data_1df5b30f858bb6ee5de297ae0a12d77c
#
_entry.id   1df5b30f858bb6ee5de297ae0a12d77c
#
_cell.length_a   1.000
_cell.length_b   1.000
_cell.length_c   1.000
_cell.angle_alpha   90.00
_cell.angle_beta   90.00
_cell.angle_gamma   90.00
#
_symmetry.space_group_name_H-M   'P 1'
#
loop_
_entity.id
_entity.type
_entity.pdbx_description
1 polymer ?
#
loop_
_entity_poly.entity_id
_entity_poly.type
_entity_poly.pdbx_seq_one_letter_code
_entity_poly.pdbx_strand_id
1 'polypeptide(L)'
;MTNRALGVAGALFYIFLWASAFVPSKIGVLESSPLWFLVVRFAVSGLIALAFALAVRARLPATRGEWAALAALGILANAVYLGCTYEALRHLASGVGAIVASTNPLALALVAPWLLREPLTPGKIAGMLLGFGGVVAIMIVRTGTGSADPSDIALAFAGVLGSVASTIVFKKWCGNLDLRTVVPMQLLASGIVLLPLAMLFEGAPHVHWNWQIVVSFWYVVLVMSFGASALWFWLLSHGEASRVTAYYFLTPAFGLALAALLLHEPVGARDIGGLVAIAAGIALVQRG
;
A
#
# COMPACT_ATOMS: atom_id res chain seq x y z
N MET A 1 26.19 -10.00 5.42
CA MET A 1 25.90 -9.41 4.07
C MET A 1 24.63 -9.99 3.45
N THR A 2 24.29 -11.24 3.67
CA THR A 2 23.10 -11.94 3.15
C THR A 2 21.76 -11.32 3.55
N ASN A 3 21.60 -10.89 4.81
CA ASN A 3 20.33 -10.29 5.28
C ASN A 3 19.99 -8.94 4.65
N ARG A 4 20.97 -8.10 4.35
CA ARG A 4 20.73 -6.79 3.70
C ARG A 4 20.32 -6.94 2.24
N ALA A 5 20.99 -7.83 1.50
CA ALA A 5 20.63 -8.10 0.11
C ALA A 5 19.23 -8.70 -0.02
N LEU A 6 18.86 -9.62 0.88
CA LEU A 6 17.51 -10.21 0.94
C LEU A 6 16.44 -9.16 1.25
N GLY A 7 16.71 -8.23 2.17
CA GLY A 7 15.80 -7.12 2.48
C GLY A 7 15.57 -6.19 1.29
N VAL A 8 16.64 -5.82 0.57
CA VAL A 8 16.53 -4.98 -0.65
C VAL A 8 15.76 -5.72 -1.75
N ALA A 9 16.10 -6.97 -2.02
CA ALA A 9 15.40 -7.77 -3.03
C ALA A 9 13.92 -7.94 -2.69
N GLY A 10 13.60 -8.23 -1.41
CA GLY A 10 12.22 -8.33 -0.92
C GLY A 10 11.46 -7.00 -1.07
N ALA A 11 12.09 -5.86 -0.76
CA ALA A 11 11.48 -4.56 -0.93
C ALA A 11 11.20 -4.22 -2.39
N LEU A 12 12.15 -4.47 -3.29
CA LEU A 12 11.97 -4.28 -4.73
C LEU A 12 10.86 -5.17 -5.29
N PHE A 13 10.82 -6.44 -4.88
CA PHE A 13 9.78 -7.37 -5.28
C PHE A 13 8.40 -6.95 -4.74
N TYR A 14 8.34 -6.53 -3.47
CA TYR A 14 7.10 -5.99 -2.91
C TYR A 14 6.57 -4.78 -3.70
N ILE A 15 7.43 -3.81 -4.02
CA ILE A 15 7.03 -2.62 -4.79
C ILE A 15 6.62 -2.99 -6.22
N PHE A 16 7.26 -3.97 -6.85
CA PHE A 16 6.82 -4.50 -8.14
C PHE A 16 5.39 -5.08 -8.04
N LEU A 17 5.12 -5.93 -7.04
CA LEU A 17 3.77 -6.46 -6.80
C LEU A 17 2.78 -5.32 -6.53
N TRP A 18 3.18 -4.35 -5.71
CA TRP A 18 2.34 -3.20 -5.39
C TRP A 18 1.99 -2.37 -6.63
N ALA A 19 2.97 -2.05 -7.47
CA ALA A 19 2.76 -1.32 -8.71
C ALA A 19 1.88 -2.10 -9.71
N SER A 20 2.08 -3.41 -9.81
CA SER A 20 1.27 -4.27 -10.70
C SER A 20 -0.20 -4.37 -10.26
N ALA A 21 -0.51 -4.09 -8.99
CA ALA A 21 -1.87 -4.12 -8.47
C ALA A 21 -2.77 -2.97 -8.94
N PHE A 22 -2.19 -1.90 -9.50
CA PHE A 22 -3.00 -0.76 -9.97
C PHE A 22 -4.01 -1.14 -11.05
N VAL A 23 -3.60 -1.99 -12.01
CA VAL A 23 -4.49 -2.44 -13.10
C VAL A 23 -5.65 -3.27 -12.56
N PRO A 24 -5.43 -4.39 -11.84
CA PRO A 24 -6.54 -5.17 -11.28
C PRO A 24 -7.39 -4.39 -10.27
N SER A 25 -6.80 -3.46 -9.51
CA SER A 25 -7.58 -2.60 -8.61
C SER A 25 -8.48 -1.64 -9.39
N LYS A 26 -7.99 -1.05 -10.49
CA LYS A 26 -8.79 -0.17 -11.34
C LYS A 26 -9.95 -0.93 -12.02
N ILE A 27 -9.71 -2.15 -12.49
CA ILE A 27 -10.78 -3.01 -13.02
C ILE A 27 -11.83 -3.28 -11.94
N GLY A 28 -11.39 -3.61 -10.72
CA GLY A 28 -12.29 -3.81 -9.58
C GLY A 28 -13.20 -2.59 -9.32
N VAL A 29 -12.63 -1.38 -9.35
CA VAL A 29 -13.37 -0.12 -9.12
C VAL A 29 -14.34 0.20 -10.27
N LEU A 30 -13.97 -0.11 -11.50
CA LEU A 30 -14.81 0.21 -12.69
C LEU A 30 -15.93 -0.82 -12.90
N GLU A 31 -15.68 -2.10 -12.61
CA GLU A 31 -16.59 -3.19 -12.90
C GLU A 31 -17.46 -3.59 -11.69
N SER A 32 -17.24 -2.98 -10.52
CA SER A 32 -18.03 -3.31 -9.33
C SER A 32 -18.14 -2.13 -8.36
N SER A 33 -19.00 -2.30 -7.36
CA SER A 33 -19.06 -1.38 -6.21
C SER A 33 -17.75 -1.47 -5.41
N PRO A 34 -16.93 -0.39 -5.30
CA PRO A 34 -15.57 -0.47 -4.75
C PRO A 34 -15.48 -1.00 -3.32
N LEU A 35 -16.37 -0.56 -2.42
CA LEU A 35 -16.37 -1.02 -1.03
C LEU A 35 -16.79 -2.49 -0.95
N TRP A 36 -17.78 -2.94 -1.72
CA TRP A 36 -18.17 -4.35 -1.80
C TRP A 36 -17.04 -5.21 -2.35
N PHE A 37 -16.32 -4.73 -3.36
CA PHE A 37 -15.15 -5.44 -3.88
C PHE A 37 -14.10 -5.64 -2.79
N LEU A 38 -13.84 -4.62 -1.95
CA LEU A 38 -12.93 -4.72 -0.82
C LEU A 38 -13.46 -5.67 0.27
N VAL A 39 -14.75 -5.60 0.61
CA VAL A 39 -15.38 -6.51 1.59
C VAL A 39 -15.19 -7.97 1.18
N VAL A 40 -15.58 -8.33 -0.05
CA VAL A 40 -15.45 -9.70 -0.54
C VAL A 40 -13.99 -10.11 -0.65
N ARG A 41 -13.12 -9.23 -1.17
CA ARG A 41 -11.68 -9.45 -1.24
C ARG A 41 -11.10 -9.80 0.13
N PHE A 42 -11.39 -9.00 1.16
CA PHE A 42 -10.80 -9.21 2.49
C PHE A 42 -11.43 -10.39 3.23
N ALA A 43 -12.71 -10.65 3.04
CA ALA A 43 -13.35 -11.84 3.59
C ALA A 43 -12.73 -13.12 2.99
N VAL A 44 -12.66 -13.22 1.67
CA VAL A 44 -12.13 -14.40 0.97
C VAL A 44 -10.63 -14.59 1.29
N SER A 45 -9.82 -13.54 1.14
CA SER A 45 -8.38 -13.63 1.43
C SER A 45 -8.10 -13.90 2.91
N GLY A 46 -8.86 -13.28 3.81
CA GLY A 46 -8.75 -13.50 5.24
C GLY A 46 -9.12 -14.92 5.67
N LEU A 47 -10.18 -15.49 5.08
CA LEU A 47 -10.57 -16.88 5.33
C LEU A 47 -9.55 -17.90 4.79
N ILE A 48 -9.03 -17.68 3.58
CA ILE A 48 -7.95 -18.51 3.01
C ILE A 48 -6.71 -18.45 3.90
N ALA A 49 -6.30 -17.23 4.29
CA ALA A 49 -5.14 -17.05 5.15
C ALA A 49 -5.35 -17.65 6.55
N LEU A 50 -6.55 -17.56 7.11
CA LEU A 50 -6.90 -18.16 8.39
C LEU A 50 -6.88 -19.69 8.32
N ALA A 51 -7.47 -20.28 7.28
CA ALA A 51 -7.42 -21.71 7.06
C ALA A 51 -5.96 -22.22 6.97
N PHE A 52 -5.11 -21.50 6.23
CA PHE A 52 -3.68 -21.80 6.19
C PHE A 52 -3.03 -21.68 7.59
N ALA A 53 -3.27 -20.59 8.32
CA ALA A 53 -2.72 -20.36 9.66
C ALA A 53 -3.09 -21.51 10.63
N LEU A 54 -4.36 -21.93 10.61
CA LEU A 54 -4.85 -23.04 11.42
C LEU A 54 -4.21 -24.37 11.00
N ALA A 55 -4.09 -24.65 9.70
CA ALA A 55 -3.47 -25.85 9.18
C ALA A 55 -2.01 -26.01 9.61
N VAL A 56 -1.25 -24.89 9.66
CA VAL A 56 0.15 -24.86 10.12
C VAL A 56 0.29 -24.63 11.62
N ARG A 57 -0.82 -24.66 12.36
CA ARG A 57 -0.87 -24.43 13.83
C ARG A 57 -0.18 -23.13 14.26
N ALA A 58 -0.41 -22.05 13.52
CA ALA A 58 0.11 -20.74 13.88
C ALA A 58 -0.43 -20.30 15.26
N ARG A 59 0.39 -19.54 16.01
CA ARG A 59 -0.02 -19.02 17.31
C ARG A 59 -1.12 -17.98 17.14
N LEU A 60 -2.32 -18.25 17.62
CA LEU A 60 -3.43 -17.28 17.63
C LEU A 60 -3.19 -16.18 18.69
N PRO A 61 -3.85 -15.01 18.56
CA PRO A 61 -3.75 -13.95 19.54
C PRO A 61 -4.24 -14.45 20.91
N ALA A 62 -3.44 -14.25 21.94
CA ALA A 62 -3.71 -14.78 23.29
C ALA A 62 -4.37 -13.74 24.20
N THR A 63 -4.15 -12.44 23.95
CA THR A 63 -4.59 -11.35 24.81
C THR A 63 -5.58 -10.42 24.09
N ARG A 64 -6.42 -9.73 24.86
CA ARG A 64 -7.31 -8.70 24.31
C ARG A 64 -6.52 -7.58 23.60
N GLY A 65 -5.31 -7.26 24.09
CA GLY A 65 -4.44 -6.26 23.47
C GLY A 65 -3.97 -6.68 22.09
N GLU A 66 -3.57 -7.96 21.90
CA GLU A 66 -3.19 -8.50 20.59
C GLU A 66 -4.37 -8.45 19.60
N TRP A 67 -5.58 -8.84 20.02
CA TRP A 67 -6.79 -8.73 19.20
C TRP A 67 -7.10 -7.30 18.81
N ALA A 68 -7.03 -6.35 19.75
CA ALA A 68 -7.26 -4.94 19.49
C ALA A 68 -6.21 -4.35 18.52
N ALA A 69 -4.93 -4.71 18.68
CA ALA A 69 -3.86 -4.28 17.80
C ALA A 69 -4.05 -4.79 16.37
N LEU A 70 -4.43 -6.07 16.20
CA LEU A 70 -4.68 -6.66 14.89
C LEU A 70 -5.93 -6.07 14.22
N ALA A 71 -6.99 -5.80 15.00
CA ALA A 71 -8.18 -5.11 14.50
C ALA A 71 -7.83 -3.68 14.06
N ALA A 72 -7.12 -2.91 14.89
CA ALA A 72 -6.67 -1.56 14.54
C ALA A 72 -5.78 -1.56 13.31
N LEU A 73 -4.86 -2.53 13.19
CA LEU A 73 -4.00 -2.71 12.02
C LEU A 73 -4.86 -2.89 10.76
N GLY A 74 -5.81 -3.82 10.79
CA GLY A 74 -6.69 -4.08 9.64
C GLY A 74 -7.55 -2.88 9.27
N ILE A 75 -8.18 -2.23 10.25
CA ILE A 75 -9.00 -1.04 10.03
C ILE A 75 -8.16 0.06 9.35
N LEU A 76 -6.98 0.35 9.86
CA LEU A 76 -6.14 1.43 9.35
C LEU A 76 -5.49 1.08 8.00
N ALA A 77 -4.95 -0.15 7.86
CA ALA A 77 -4.22 -0.56 6.65
C ALA A 77 -5.13 -0.83 5.45
N ASN A 78 -6.35 -1.25 5.67
CA ASN A 78 -7.21 -1.67 4.57
C ASN A 78 -8.53 -0.88 4.55
N ALA A 79 -9.28 -0.81 5.65
CA ALA A 79 -10.57 -0.11 5.62
C ALA A 79 -10.37 1.39 5.41
N VAL A 80 -9.50 2.04 6.17
CA VAL A 80 -9.21 3.47 6.00
C VAL A 80 -8.36 3.71 4.76
N TYR A 81 -7.17 3.09 4.68
CA TYR A 81 -6.25 3.36 3.57
C TYR A 81 -6.84 2.97 2.22
N LEU A 82 -7.20 1.69 2.02
CA LEU A 82 -7.69 1.25 0.73
C LEU A 82 -9.12 1.72 0.46
N GLY A 83 -9.99 1.81 1.48
CA GLY A 83 -11.32 2.36 1.33
C GLY A 83 -11.29 3.80 0.82
N CYS A 84 -10.57 4.68 1.49
CA CYS A 84 -10.40 6.07 1.03
C CYS A 84 -9.71 6.16 -0.33
N THR A 85 -8.69 5.33 -0.57
CA THR A 85 -7.95 5.34 -1.84
C THR A 85 -8.82 4.88 -3.01
N TYR A 86 -9.59 3.79 -2.85
CA TYR A 86 -10.47 3.28 -3.90
C TYR A 86 -11.59 4.26 -4.21
N GLU A 87 -12.17 4.89 -3.19
CA GLU A 87 -13.21 5.91 -3.40
C GLU A 87 -12.64 7.15 -4.11
N ALA A 88 -11.50 7.66 -3.67
CA ALA A 88 -10.85 8.79 -4.33
C ALA A 88 -10.47 8.48 -5.79
N LEU A 89 -10.01 7.28 -6.11
CA LEU A 89 -9.63 6.86 -7.47
C LEU A 89 -10.81 6.72 -8.43
N ARG A 90 -12.05 6.82 -7.97
CA ARG A 90 -13.21 6.91 -8.87
C ARG A 90 -13.14 8.20 -9.71
N HIS A 91 -12.70 9.29 -9.11
CA HIS A 91 -12.70 10.62 -9.70
C HIS A 91 -11.29 11.15 -9.99
N LEU A 92 -10.29 10.78 -9.17
CA LEU A 92 -8.91 11.21 -9.38
C LEU A 92 -8.25 10.51 -10.57
N ALA A 93 -7.49 11.29 -11.34
CA ALA A 93 -6.52 10.72 -12.27
C ALA A 93 -5.48 9.89 -11.50
N SER A 94 -5.10 8.73 -12.04
CA SER A 94 -4.17 7.79 -11.39
C SER A 94 -2.84 8.44 -10.98
N GLY A 95 -2.37 9.42 -11.76
CA GLY A 95 -1.13 10.16 -11.44
C GLY A 95 -1.25 11.07 -10.23
N VAL A 96 -2.40 11.74 -10.02
CA VAL A 96 -2.64 12.55 -8.82
C VAL A 96 -2.68 11.64 -7.59
N GLY A 97 -3.40 10.51 -7.68
CA GLY A 97 -3.41 9.50 -6.63
C GLY A 97 -2.00 8.97 -6.30
N ALA A 98 -1.15 8.75 -7.31
CA ALA A 98 0.24 8.33 -7.12
C ALA A 98 1.11 9.37 -6.41
N ILE A 99 0.93 10.67 -6.72
CA ILE A 99 1.63 11.76 -6.01
C ILE A 99 1.20 11.78 -4.53
N VAL A 100 -0.11 11.72 -4.27
CA VAL A 100 -0.63 11.70 -2.89
C VAL A 100 -0.10 10.47 -2.14
N ALA A 101 -0.17 9.28 -2.72
CA ALA A 101 0.36 8.06 -2.11
C ALA A 101 1.87 8.15 -1.81
N SER A 102 2.64 8.85 -2.65
CA SER A 102 4.08 9.06 -2.46
C SER A 102 4.42 10.03 -1.32
N THR A 103 3.43 10.68 -0.70
CA THR A 103 3.63 11.42 0.55
C THR A 103 3.75 10.50 1.78
N ASN A 104 3.41 9.21 1.66
CA ASN A 104 3.44 8.25 2.77
C ASN A 104 4.81 8.18 3.48
N PRO A 105 5.96 8.04 2.79
CA PRO A 105 7.26 8.03 3.45
C PRO A 105 7.57 9.34 4.18
N LEU A 106 7.14 10.48 3.62
CA LEU A 106 7.32 11.79 4.24
C LEU A 106 6.49 11.92 5.53
N ALA A 107 5.19 11.55 5.45
CA ALA A 107 4.29 11.60 6.60
C ALA A 107 4.75 10.65 7.71
N LEU A 108 5.23 9.45 7.37
CA LEU A 108 5.79 8.52 8.35
C LEU A 108 7.07 9.08 8.99
N ALA A 109 7.98 9.64 8.20
CA ALA A 109 9.24 10.20 8.69
C ALA A 109 9.03 11.34 9.69
N LEU A 110 8.00 12.16 9.49
CA LEU A 110 7.65 13.24 10.42
C LEU A 110 7.28 12.70 11.81
N VAL A 111 6.62 11.55 11.91
CA VAL A 111 6.14 11.01 13.19
C VAL A 111 7.02 9.89 13.76
N ALA A 112 7.86 9.27 12.95
CA ALA A 112 8.72 8.15 13.33
C ALA A 112 9.67 8.45 14.50
N PRO A 113 10.29 9.63 14.64
CA PRO A 113 11.16 9.92 15.79
C PRO A 113 10.43 9.83 17.12
N TRP A 114 9.22 10.33 17.20
CA TRP A 114 8.44 10.34 18.46
C TRP A 114 7.70 9.03 18.71
N LEU A 115 7.17 8.41 17.65
CA LEU A 115 6.33 7.23 17.81
C LEU A 115 7.09 5.91 17.70
N LEU A 116 8.13 5.83 16.87
CA LEU A 116 8.90 4.62 16.62
C LEU A 116 10.34 4.70 17.15
N ARG A 117 10.77 5.87 17.65
CA ARG A 117 12.15 6.14 18.08
C ARG A 117 13.17 5.92 16.96
N GLU A 118 12.74 6.09 15.70
CA GLU A 118 13.62 6.04 14.55
C GLU A 118 14.23 7.43 14.31
N PRO A 119 15.57 7.59 14.26
CA PRO A 119 16.19 8.89 14.11
C PRO A 119 15.88 9.49 12.74
N LEU A 120 15.52 10.78 12.73
CA LEU A 120 15.34 11.57 11.51
C LEU A 120 16.64 12.31 11.21
N THR A 121 17.52 11.67 10.45
CA THR A 121 18.81 12.26 10.09
C THR A 121 18.67 13.24 8.92
N PRO A 122 19.58 14.21 8.76
CA PRO A 122 19.58 15.09 7.59
C PRO A 122 19.62 14.32 6.25
N GLY A 123 20.33 13.20 6.21
CA GLY A 123 20.37 12.30 5.06
C GLY A 123 19.02 11.70 4.72
N LYS A 124 18.23 11.27 5.72
CA LYS A 124 16.86 10.79 5.52
C LYS A 124 15.96 11.90 4.99
N ILE A 125 16.03 13.10 5.57
CA ILE A 125 15.22 14.25 5.12
C ILE A 125 15.55 14.60 3.66
N ALA A 126 16.82 14.80 3.34
CA ALA A 126 17.26 15.12 1.98
C ALA A 126 16.85 14.01 0.98
N GLY A 127 17.03 12.74 1.36
CA GLY A 127 16.64 11.60 0.54
C GLY A 127 15.14 11.50 0.27
N MET A 128 14.32 11.77 1.27
CA MET A 128 12.86 11.78 1.12
C MET A 128 12.37 12.93 0.24
N LEU A 129 12.90 14.14 0.45
CA LEU A 129 12.56 15.30 -0.40
C LEU A 129 12.99 15.08 -1.85
N LEU A 130 14.18 14.52 -2.07
CA LEU A 130 14.69 14.20 -3.40
C LEU A 130 13.85 13.11 -4.08
N GLY A 131 13.52 12.04 -3.35
CA GLY A 131 12.68 10.95 -3.87
C GLY A 131 11.27 11.43 -4.22
N PHE A 132 10.66 12.21 -3.34
CA PHE A 132 9.34 12.82 -3.61
C PHE A 132 9.39 13.79 -4.79
N GLY A 133 10.40 14.64 -4.88
CA GLY A 133 10.62 15.53 -6.02
C GLY A 133 10.74 14.76 -7.33
N GLY A 134 11.42 13.63 -7.35
CA GLY A 134 11.51 12.72 -8.50
C GLY A 134 10.15 12.14 -8.91
N VAL A 135 9.30 11.75 -7.95
CA VAL A 135 7.93 11.30 -8.22
C VAL A 135 7.11 12.42 -8.85
N VAL A 136 7.15 13.62 -8.27
CA VAL A 136 6.43 14.77 -8.81
C VAL A 136 6.89 15.10 -10.23
N ALA A 137 8.20 15.05 -10.49
CA ALA A 137 8.75 15.34 -11.83
C ALA A 137 8.23 14.35 -12.90
N ILE A 138 8.08 13.05 -12.56
CA ILE A 138 7.51 12.05 -13.46
C ILE A 138 6.00 12.26 -13.63
N MET A 139 5.28 12.42 -12.52
CA MET A 139 3.83 12.38 -12.53
C MET A 139 3.20 13.66 -13.08
N ILE A 140 3.77 14.85 -12.84
CA ILE A 140 3.21 16.13 -13.29
C ILE A 140 3.05 16.22 -14.81
N VAL A 141 3.91 15.53 -15.55
CA VAL A 141 3.85 15.48 -17.02
C VAL A 141 2.77 14.52 -17.53
N ARG A 142 2.50 13.46 -16.74
CA ARG A 142 1.61 12.36 -17.15
C ARG A 142 0.17 12.51 -16.69
N THR A 143 -0.09 13.40 -15.72
CA THR A 143 -1.43 13.60 -15.15
C THR A 143 -2.36 14.47 -15.99
N GLY A 144 -1.83 15.21 -16.96
CA GLY A 144 -2.62 16.20 -17.68
C GLY A 144 -3.12 17.33 -16.75
N THR A 145 -3.85 18.28 -17.32
CA THR A 145 -4.43 19.44 -16.61
C THR A 145 -5.85 19.16 -16.05
N GLY A 146 -6.17 17.91 -15.74
CA GLY A 146 -7.48 17.57 -15.16
C GLY A 146 -7.66 18.24 -13.79
N SER A 147 -8.77 18.93 -13.58
CA SER A 147 -9.15 19.49 -12.28
C SER A 147 -9.44 18.34 -11.31
N ALA A 148 -8.58 18.16 -10.32
CA ALA A 148 -8.86 17.24 -9.23
C ALA A 148 -9.72 17.96 -8.17
N ASP A 149 -10.80 17.34 -7.73
CA ASP A 149 -11.62 17.90 -6.66
C ASP A 149 -10.81 17.88 -5.35
N PRO A 150 -10.74 18.99 -4.61
CA PRO A 150 -10.05 19.03 -3.32
C PRO A 150 -10.54 17.99 -2.31
N SER A 151 -11.82 17.60 -2.37
CA SER A 151 -12.39 16.56 -1.50
C SER A 151 -11.81 15.18 -1.79
N ASP A 152 -11.59 14.83 -3.06
CA ASP A 152 -10.97 13.56 -3.45
C ASP A 152 -9.49 13.51 -3.06
N ILE A 153 -8.78 14.64 -3.20
CA ILE A 153 -7.39 14.77 -2.73
C ILE A 153 -7.33 14.59 -1.20
N ALA A 154 -8.23 15.24 -0.46
CA ALA A 154 -8.31 15.13 0.99
C ALA A 154 -8.62 13.69 1.42
N LEU A 155 -9.52 13.02 0.71
CA LEU A 155 -9.86 11.62 0.95
C LEU A 155 -8.67 10.69 0.69
N ALA A 156 -7.96 10.88 -0.42
CA ALA A 156 -6.73 10.12 -0.71
C ALA A 156 -5.66 10.34 0.37
N PHE A 157 -5.52 11.59 0.85
CA PHE A 157 -4.58 11.92 1.92
C PHE A 157 -4.98 11.30 3.27
N ALA A 158 -6.29 11.27 3.59
CA ALA A 158 -6.79 10.52 4.74
C ALA A 158 -6.42 9.03 4.66
N GLY A 159 -6.48 8.43 3.47
CA GLY A 159 -5.95 7.09 3.21
C GLY A 159 -4.47 6.97 3.55
N VAL A 160 -3.62 7.92 3.11
CA VAL A 160 -2.18 7.94 3.44
C VAL A 160 -1.97 7.97 4.96
N LEU A 161 -2.72 8.80 5.70
CA LEU A 161 -2.63 8.85 7.15
C LEU A 161 -3.03 7.52 7.80
N GLY A 162 -4.04 6.83 7.26
CA GLY A 162 -4.40 5.46 7.64
C GLY A 162 -3.25 4.48 7.46
N SER A 163 -2.57 4.53 6.32
CA SER A 163 -1.39 3.70 6.04
C SER A 163 -0.23 3.98 6.99
N VAL A 164 0.07 5.26 7.28
CA VAL A 164 1.10 5.66 8.26
C VAL A 164 0.74 5.13 9.65
N ALA A 165 -0.50 5.35 10.09
CA ALA A 165 -0.98 4.88 11.39
C ALA A 165 -0.91 3.35 11.50
N SER A 166 -1.27 2.62 10.43
CA SER A 166 -1.18 1.16 10.40
C SER A 166 0.27 0.67 10.56
N THR A 167 1.22 1.33 9.90
CA THR A 167 2.66 1.03 10.03
C THR A 167 3.13 1.21 11.48
N ILE A 168 2.67 2.28 12.15
CA ILE A 168 2.98 2.54 13.55
C ILE A 168 2.37 1.46 14.46
N VAL A 169 1.09 1.12 14.23
CA VAL A 169 0.41 0.04 14.98
C VAL A 169 1.16 -1.27 14.84
N PHE A 170 1.52 -1.64 13.61
CA PHE A 170 2.28 -2.86 13.38
C PHE A 170 3.61 -2.85 14.14
N LYS A 171 4.41 -1.80 13.98
CA LYS A 171 5.74 -1.70 14.61
C LYS A 171 5.68 -1.73 16.14
N LYS A 172 4.67 -1.11 16.74
CA LYS A 172 4.56 -1.02 18.21
C LYS A 172 3.96 -2.26 18.86
N TRP A 173 2.95 -2.86 18.23
CA TRP A 173 2.14 -3.86 18.91
C TRP A 173 2.01 -5.19 18.19
N CYS A 174 2.33 -5.24 16.88
CA CYS A 174 2.17 -6.47 16.09
C CYS A 174 3.51 -7.08 15.65
N GLY A 175 4.63 -6.35 15.75
CA GLY A 175 5.92 -6.75 15.18
C GLY A 175 6.50 -8.07 15.72
N ASN A 176 6.11 -8.48 16.93
CA ASN A 176 6.52 -9.74 17.56
C ASN A 176 5.49 -10.87 17.40
N LEU A 177 4.36 -10.60 16.74
CA LEU A 177 3.33 -11.60 16.50
C LEU A 177 3.70 -12.47 15.29
N ASP A 178 3.17 -13.68 15.27
CA ASP A 178 3.32 -14.58 14.12
C ASP A 178 2.64 -13.98 12.89
N LEU A 179 3.40 -13.73 11.83
CA LEU A 179 2.88 -13.14 10.60
C LEU A 179 1.78 -14.00 9.95
N ARG A 180 1.82 -15.32 10.18
CA ARG A 180 0.76 -16.25 9.74
C ARG A 180 -0.58 -15.96 10.43
N THR A 181 -0.56 -15.25 11.56
CA THR A 181 -1.74 -14.80 12.30
C THR A 181 -2.06 -13.34 12.02
N VAL A 182 -1.04 -12.49 11.89
CA VAL A 182 -1.22 -11.07 11.57
C VAL A 182 -2.02 -10.90 10.27
N VAL A 183 -1.61 -11.60 9.20
CA VAL A 183 -2.23 -11.46 7.88
C VAL A 183 -3.73 -11.78 7.89
N PRO A 184 -4.19 -12.97 8.33
CA PRO A 184 -5.63 -13.26 8.32
C PRO A 184 -6.44 -12.33 9.24
N MET A 185 -5.94 -12.06 10.46
CA MET A 185 -6.72 -11.28 11.43
C MET A 185 -6.94 -9.85 10.97
N GLN A 186 -5.93 -9.18 10.42
CA GLN A 186 -6.08 -7.83 9.91
C GLN A 186 -7.00 -7.77 8.67
N LEU A 187 -6.96 -8.77 7.78
CA LEU A 187 -7.85 -8.84 6.62
C LEU A 187 -9.32 -9.04 7.05
N LEU A 188 -9.59 -9.98 7.95
CA LEU A 188 -10.94 -10.22 8.45
C LEU A 188 -11.50 -9.01 9.20
N ALA A 189 -10.69 -8.38 10.06
CA ALA A 189 -11.10 -7.16 10.74
C ALA A 189 -11.48 -6.04 9.75
N SER A 190 -10.74 -5.93 8.65
CA SER A 190 -11.05 -4.95 7.57
C SER A 190 -12.38 -5.24 6.91
N GLY A 191 -12.63 -6.51 6.53
CA GLY A 191 -13.88 -6.93 5.91
C GLY A 191 -15.08 -6.69 6.82
N ILE A 192 -14.95 -6.99 8.11
CA ILE A 192 -16.01 -6.77 9.11
C ILE A 192 -16.38 -5.28 9.23
N VAL A 193 -15.38 -4.38 9.22
CA VAL A 193 -15.62 -2.93 9.35
C VAL A 193 -16.12 -2.33 8.05
N LEU A 194 -15.62 -2.79 6.90
CA LEU A 194 -16.08 -2.31 5.60
C LEU A 194 -17.49 -2.75 5.25
N LEU A 195 -17.95 -3.89 5.75
CA LEU A 195 -19.28 -4.42 5.44
C LEU A 195 -20.42 -3.43 5.74
N PRO A 196 -20.58 -2.89 6.96
CA PRO A 196 -21.61 -1.91 7.23
C PRO A 196 -21.41 -0.60 6.43
N LEU A 197 -20.18 -0.21 6.13
CA LEU A 197 -19.91 0.98 5.32
C LEU A 197 -20.34 0.74 3.85
N ALA A 198 -20.06 -0.43 3.28
CA ALA A 198 -20.52 -0.78 1.95
C ALA A 198 -22.05 -0.80 1.86
N MET A 199 -22.73 -1.39 2.86
CA MET A 199 -24.19 -1.37 2.94
C MET A 199 -24.76 0.05 3.03
N LEU A 200 -24.12 0.93 3.79
CA LEU A 200 -24.58 2.30 4.01
C LEU A 200 -24.36 3.21 2.79
N PHE A 201 -23.17 3.15 2.17
CA PHE A 201 -22.77 4.08 1.11
C PHE A 201 -23.05 3.57 -0.29
N GLU A 202 -23.03 2.27 -0.53
CA GLU A 202 -23.20 1.68 -1.87
C GLU A 202 -24.51 0.86 -2.00
N GLY A 203 -25.18 0.54 -0.89
CA GLY A 203 -26.41 -0.27 -0.91
C GLY A 203 -26.16 -1.71 -1.33
N ALA A 204 -26.93 -2.21 -2.30
CA ALA A 204 -26.76 -3.56 -2.84
C ALA A 204 -25.49 -3.69 -3.68
N PRO A 205 -24.78 -4.83 -3.61
CA PRO A 205 -23.57 -5.04 -4.41
C PRO A 205 -23.90 -5.08 -5.89
N HIS A 206 -23.11 -4.37 -6.69
CA HIS A 206 -23.20 -4.37 -8.15
C HIS A 206 -21.88 -4.87 -8.73
N VAL A 207 -21.96 -5.82 -9.69
CA VAL A 207 -20.78 -6.40 -10.36
C VAL A 207 -21.12 -6.67 -11.83
N HIS A 208 -20.33 -6.11 -12.73
CA HIS A 208 -20.33 -6.49 -14.15
C HIS A 208 -19.40 -7.69 -14.35
N TRP A 209 -19.99 -8.87 -14.42
CA TRP A 209 -19.23 -10.11 -14.54
C TRP A 209 -18.59 -10.24 -15.93
N ASN A 210 -17.26 -10.22 -15.94
CA ASN A 210 -16.44 -10.55 -17.10
C ASN A 210 -15.16 -11.28 -16.63
N TRP A 211 -14.38 -11.80 -17.56
CA TRP A 211 -13.16 -12.52 -17.20
C TRP A 211 -12.11 -11.62 -16.53
N GLN A 212 -12.08 -10.33 -16.91
CA GLN A 212 -11.12 -9.37 -16.36
C GLN A 212 -11.33 -9.16 -14.85
N ILE A 213 -12.59 -9.01 -14.40
CA ILE A 213 -12.85 -8.84 -12.96
C ILE A 213 -12.55 -10.12 -12.18
N VAL A 214 -12.81 -11.29 -12.75
CA VAL A 214 -12.49 -12.57 -12.09
C VAL A 214 -10.99 -12.74 -11.90
N VAL A 215 -10.19 -12.51 -12.94
CA VAL A 215 -8.74 -12.58 -12.87
C VAL A 215 -8.19 -11.51 -11.92
N SER A 216 -8.68 -10.27 -12.03
CA SER A 216 -8.29 -9.17 -11.15
C SER A 216 -8.60 -9.47 -9.69
N PHE A 217 -9.78 -10.01 -9.40
CA PHE A 217 -10.18 -10.39 -8.05
C PHE A 217 -9.23 -11.45 -7.46
N TRP A 218 -8.97 -12.52 -8.16
CA TRP A 218 -8.07 -13.57 -7.67
C TRP A 218 -6.63 -13.09 -7.54
N TYR A 219 -6.18 -12.19 -8.44
CA TYR A 219 -4.87 -11.56 -8.30
C TYR A 219 -4.76 -10.76 -6.99
N VAL A 220 -5.73 -9.87 -6.71
CA VAL A 220 -5.67 -9.08 -5.48
C VAL A 220 -5.90 -9.89 -4.22
N VAL A 221 -6.65 -11.00 -4.30
CA VAL A 221 -6.85 -11.94 -3.18
C VAL A 221 -5.55 -12.69 -2.88
N LEU A 222 -5.00 -13.41 -3.85
CA LEU A 222 -3.90 -14.34 -3.62
C LEU A 222 -2.55 -13.62 -3.57
N VAL A 223 -2.29 -12.74 -4.54
CA VAL A 223 -0.98 -12.08 -4.65
C VAL A 223 -0.89 -10.90 -3.68
N MET A 224 -1.88 -10.03 -3.66
CA MET A 224 -1.79 -8.80 -2.88
C MET A 224 -2.17 -8.99 -1.42
N SER A 225 -3.36 -9.55 -1.16
CA SER A 225 -3.84 -9.64 0.23
C SER A 225 -3.13 -10.73 1.02
N PHE A 226 -2.74 -11.84 0.40
CA PHE A 226 -2.01 -12.90 1.08
C PHE A 226 -0.49 -12.74 0.94
N GLY A 227 0.03 -12.79 -0.29
CA GLY A 227 1.48 -12.79 -0.56
C GLY A 227 2.17 -11.45 -0.23
N ALA A 228 1.72 -10.36 -0.84
CA ALA A 228 2.35 -9.05 -0.65
C ALA A 228 2.17 -8.53 0.78
N SER A 229 1.03 -8.78 1.44
CA SER A 229 0.85 -8.39 2.85
C SER A 229 1.82 -9.12 3.78
N ALA A 230 2.03 -10.42 3.59
CA ALA A 230 3.00 -11.18 4.38
C ALA A 230 4.43 -10.64 4.18
N LEU A 231 4.81 -10.35 2.93
CA LEU A 231 6.10 -9.77 2.59
C LEU A 231 6.27 -8.36 3.19
N TRP A 232 5.22 -7.52 3.13
CA TRP A 232 5.24 -6.18 3.71
C TRP A 232 5.49 -6.21 5.22
N PHE A 233 4.73 -7.02 5.95
CA PHE A 233 4.91 -7.14 7.39
C PHE A 233 6.25 -7.78 7.76
N TRP A 234 6.75 -8.70 6.93
CA TRP A 234 8.09 -9.23 7.10
C TRP A 234 9.16 -8.15 6.94
N LEU A 235 9.06 -7.30 5.91
CA LEU A 235 9.98 -6.17 5.73
C LEU A 235 9.93 -5.20 6.90
N LEU A 236 8.74 -4.86 7.38
CA LEU A 236 8.57 -3.97 8.54
C LEU A 236 9.12 -4.58 9.84
N SER A 237 9.03 -5.89 10.02
CA SER A 237 9.57 -6.54 11.22
C SER A 237 11.10 -6.61 11.23
N HIS A 238 11.75 -6.53 10.07
CA HIS A 238 13.22 -6.66 9.93
C HIS A 238 13.93 -5.34 9.60
N GLY A 239 13.21 -4.24 9.36
CA GLY A 239 13.78 -2.95 8.98
C GLY A 239 13.16 -1.77 9.71
N GLU A 240 13.82 -0.60 9.67
CA GLU A 240 13.21 0.66 10.08
C GLU A 240 12.05 1.00 9.16
N ALA A 241 10.91 1.44 9.71
CA ALA A 241 9.72 1.74 8.93
C ALA A 241 9.98 2.85 7.90
N SER A 242 10.73 3.89 8.29
CA SER A 242 11.13 4.98 7.39
C SER A 242 11.97 4.52 6.20
N ARG A 243 12.85 3.54 6.39
CA ARG A 243 13.67 2.96 5.31
C ARG A 243 12.86 2.05 4.40
N VAL A 244 11.98 1.23 4.99
CA VAL A 244 11.13 0.30 4.22
C VAL A 244 10.13 1.08 3.38
N THR A 245 9.47 2.09 3.93
CA THR A 245 8.48 2.89 3.19
C THR A 245 9.11 3.76 2.11
N ALA A 246 10.37 4.18 2.22
CA ALA A 246 11.06 4.94 1.18
C ALA A 246 11.06 4.24 -0.19
N TYR A 247 10.97 2.90 -0.21
CA TYR A 247 10.86 2.16 -1.47
C TYR A 247 9.54 2.45 -2.23
N TYR A 248 8.50 2.98 -1.57
CA TYR A 248 7.28 3.40 -2.27
C TYR A 248 7.53 4.46 -3.34
N PHE A 249 8.59 5.25 -3.25
CA PHE A 249 8.99 6.17 -4.31
C PHE A 249 9.30 5.47 -5.64
N LEU A 250 9.61 4.17 -5.64
CA LEU A 250 9.80 3.39 -6.88
C LEU A 250 8.48 2.99 -7.56
N THR A 251 7.32 3.16 -6.92
CA THR A 251 6.03 2.79 -7.52
C THR A 251 5.82 3.44 -8.89
N PRO A 252 6.01 4.77 -9.07
CA PRO A 252 5.92 5.39 -10.38
C PRO A 252 6.97 4.88 -11.38
N ALA A 253 8.15 4.49 -10.91
CA ALA A 253 9.20 3.95 -11.76
C ALA A 253 8.79 2.60 -12.39
N PHE A 254 8.20 1.72 -11.59
CA PHE A 254 7.63 0.46 -12.10
C PHE A 254 6.42 0.69 -13.00
N GLY A 255 5.54 1.65 -12.64
CA GLY A 255 4.43 2.05 -13.50
C GLY A 255 4.90 2.56 -14.87
N LEU A 256 5.91 3.41 -14.89
CA LEU A 256 6.55 3.90 -16.12
C LEU A 256 7.18 2.76 -16.94
N ALA A 257 7.91 1.86 -16.30
CA ALA A 257 8.51 0.71 -16.99
C ALA A 257 7.43 -0.19 -17.62
N LEU A 258 6.33 -0.45 -16.91
CA LEU A 258 5.22 -1.24 -17.44
C LEU A 258 4.51 -0.53 -18.61
N ALA A 259 4.30 0.79 -18.52
CA ALA A 259 3.72 1.58 -19.60
C ALA A 259 4.62 1.59 -20.84
N ALA A 260 5.93 1.76 -20.68
CA ALA A 260 6.89 1.71 -21.77
C ALA A 260 6.94 0.32 -22.44
N LEU A 261 6.95 -0.76 -21.65
CA LEU A 261 7.07 -2.13 -22.15
C LEU A 261 5.77 -2.66 -22.79
N LEU A 262 4.61 -2.37 -22.18
CA LEU A 262 3.34 -2.95 -22.60
C LEU A 262 2.54 -2.05 -23.54
N LEU A 263 2.66 -0.74 -23.38
CA LEU A 263 1.90 0.26 -24.16
C LEU A 263 2.79 1.01 -25.15
N HIS A 264 4.10 0.69 -25.20
CA HIS A 264 5.09 1.37 -26.05
C HIS A 264 5.12 2.90 -25.85
N GLU A 265 4.80 3.37 -24.64
CA GLU A 265 4.84 4.79 -24.30
C GLU A 265 6.29 5.30 -24.32
N PRO A 266 6.57 6.48 -24.90
CA PRO A 266 7.90 7.03 -24.93
C PRO A 266 8.37 7.45 -23.53
N VAL A 267 9.62 7.13 -23.20
CA VAL A 267 10.29 7.57 -21.97
C VAL A 267 11.11 8.81 -22.29
N GLY A 268 10.77 9.94 -21.70
CA GLY A 268 11.43 11.22 -21.93
C GLY A 268 12.60 11.50 -20.97
N ALA A 269 13.38 12.53 -21.26
CA ALA A 269 14.50 12.94 -20.41
C ALA A 269 14.07 13.32 -18.98
N ARG A 270 12.85 13.85 -18.79
CA ARG A 270 12.28 14.16 -17.47
C ARG A 270 11.98 12.91 -16.66
N ASP A 271 11.48 11.86 -17.31
CA ASP A 271 11.24 10.57 -16.66
C ASP A 271 12.56 10.00 -16.14
N ILE A 272 13.61 10.02 -16.97
CA ILE A 272 14.95 9.56 -16.59
C ILE A 272 15.51 10.40 -15.43
N GLY A 273 15.38 11.72 -15.49
CA GLY A 273 15.78 12.62 -14.41
C GLY A 273 15.04 12.33 -13.09
N GLY A 274 13.73 12.10 -13.16
CA GLY A 274 12.92 11.70 -12.02
C GLY A 274 13.32 10.35 -11.45
N LEU A 275 13.60 9.35 -12.31
CA LEU A 275 14.09 8.03 -11.87
C LEU A 275 15.43 8.11 -11.14
N VAL A 276 16.37 8.93 -11.65
CA VAL A 276 17.66 9.18 -11.01
C VAL A 276 17.47 9.84 -9.65
N ALA A 277 16.59 10.86 -9.55
CA ALA A 277 16.27 11.52 -8.29
C ALA A 277 15.65 10.55 -7.26
N ILE A 278 14.72 9.68 -7.68
CA ILE A 278 14.14 8.63 -6.85
C ILE A 278 15.23 7.68 -6.34
N ALA A 279 16.07 7.16 -7.22
CA ALA A 279 17.13 6.21 -6.85
C ALA A 279 18.14 6.85 -5.87
N ALA A 280 18.56 8.08 -6.13
CA ALA A 280 19.44 8.84 -5.24
C ALA A 280 18.77 9.12 -3.88
N GLY A 281 17.49 9.51 -3.90
CA GLY A 281 16.70 9.75 -2.69
C GLY A 281 16.63 8.50 -1.79
N ILE A 282 16.29 7.35 -2.37
CA ILE A 282 16.26 6.08 -1.62
C ILE A 282 17.65 5.74 -1.09
N ALA A 283 18.71 5.90 -1.90
CA ALA A 283 20.08 5.61 -1.45
C ALA A 283 20.49 6.47 -0.26
N LEU A 284 20.08 7.76 -0.21
CA LEU A 284 20.32 8.65 0.92
C LEU A 284 19.55 8.20 2.17
N VAL A 285 18.26 7.85 2.03
CA VAL A 285 17.46 7.32 3.15
C VAL A 285 18.06 6.04 3.72
N GLN A 286 18.58 5.15 2.88
CA GLN A 286 19.17 3.88 3.32
C GLN A 286 20.52 4.05 4.03
N ARG A 287 21.23 5.14 3.78
CA ARG A 287 22.54 5.45 4.41
C ARG A 287 22.41 6.26 5.70
N GLY A 288 21.38 7.09 5.81
CA GLY A 288 21.09 7.93 6.96
C GLY A 288 20.35 7.20 8.07
#